data_6d70daa0f6b651c421b1b9a70730d5cd
#
_entry.id   6d70daa0f6b651c421b1b9a70730d5cd
#
_cell.length_a   1.000
_cell.length_b   1.000
_cell.length_c   1.000
_cell.angle_alpha   90.00
_cell.angle_beta   90.00
_cell.angle_gamma   90.00
#
_symmetry.space_group_name_H-M   'P 1'
#
loop_
_entity.id
_entity.type
_entity.pdbx_description
1 polymer ?
#
loop_
_entity_poly.entity_id
_entity_poly.type
_entity_poly.pdbx_seq_one_letter_code
_entity_poly.pdbx_strand_id
1 'polypeptide(L)'
;MRKRAGYTQKDLADRLGVSDKAVSKWERGIGLPDISYFGKLAILLDTDTDSLLSGDVIHHDKGWGGLLVLEDNPFGLGASTMVYDKPMVYYLLGYFLLVGIKEVCIACNTREQEWLAGEFGDGSALGIRLHYCGNTPQQVQTAVDTYLSCDNAMAVFGRCFVYGVDMTRFFQRAMINRDRMTILSLPKKMNGDKPPIRFDDNRKIVNQEEEMLQTQYDYYEIPILFCSRDVLREVCCGDPRTGGVLNMSAPAVQDVPLYTEVLDRGYVEIAIDTPDALADVTGYVRTVQKACGMTIYCIEEIAWRRGMISLEELIAFGRRKADTDYGRYILSFCGQTE
;
A
#
# COMPACT_ATOMS: atom_id res chain seq x y z
N MET A 1 -20.01 -11.44 0.98
CA MET A 1 -18.66 -12.01 1.06
C MET A 1 -18.55 -13.35 0.30
N ARG A 2 -19.04 -14.50 0.78
CA ARG A 2 -18.86 -15.83 0.19
C ARG A 2 -19.13 -15.94 -1.33
N LYS A 3 -20.29 -15.45 -1.81
CA LYS A 3 -20.65 -15.52 -3.24
C LYS A 3 -19.64 -14.79 -4.14
N ARG A 4 -19.01 -13.76 -3.63
CA ARG A 4 -17.98 -12.96 -4.34
C ARG A 4 -16.65 -13.69 -4.38
N ALA A 5 -16.30 -14.39 -3.30
CA ALA A 5 -15.14 -15.27 -3.26
C ALA A 5 -15.32 -16.57 -4.09
N GLY A 6 -16.45 -16.69 -4.81
CA GLY A 6 -16.72 -17.81 -5.71
C GLY A 6 -17.11 -19.12 -5.01
N TYR A 7 -17.31 -19.11 -3.69
CA TYR A 7 -17.63 -20.33 -2.95
C TYR A 7 -19.14 -20.59 -2.87
N THR A 8 -19.56 -21.85 -2.95
CA THR A 8 -20.87 -22.29 -2.46
C THR A 8 -20.87 -22.38 -0.93
N GLN A 9 -22.04 -22.47 -0.29
CA GLN A 9 -22.11 -22.69 1.18
C GLN A 9 -21.37 -23.99 1.58
N LYS A 10 -21.45 -25.01 0.74
CA LYS A 10 -20.79 -26.29 0.94
C LYS A 10 -19.27 -26.15 0.83
N ASP A 11 -18.75 -25.45 -0.21
CA ASP A 11 -17.31 -25.26 -0.38
C ASP A 11 -16.69 -24.53 0.81
N LEU A 12 -17.38 -23.49 1.32
CA LEU A 12 -16.92 -22.76 2.48
C LEU A 12 -16.98 -23.61 3.74
N ALA A 13 -18.05 -24.40 3.92
CA ALA A 13 -18.21 -25.31 5.04
C ALA A 13 -17.11 -26.38 5.07
N ASP A 14 -16.83 -27.00 3.94
CA ASP A 14 -15.79 -28.03 3.81
C ASP A 14 -14.40 -27.47 4.16
N ARG A 15 -14.07 -26.24 3.70
CA ARG A 15 -12.79 -25.59 4.00
C ARG A 15 -12.63 -25.16 5.45
N LEU A 16 -13.75 -24.85 6.13
CA LEU A 16 -13.76 -24.49 7.54
C LEU A 16 -13.87 -25.71 8.48
N GLY A 17 -14.24 -26.89 7.97
CA GLY A 17 -14.51 -28.07 8.77
C GLY A 17 -15.82 -27.96 9.55
N VAL A 18 -16.83 -27.30 9.00
CA VAL A 18 -18.16 -27.10 9.59
C VAL A 18 -19.27 -27.66 8.68
N SER A 19 -20.51 -27.70 9.16
CA SER A 19 -21.63 -28.11 8.31
C SER A 19 -22.10 -26.93 7.40
N ASP A 20 -22.62 -27.23 6.23
CA ASP A 20 -23.28 -26.28 5.31
C ASP A 20 -24.45 -25.54 6.00
N LYS A 21 -25.15 -26.23 6.91
CA LYS A 21 -26.20 -25.63 7.75
C LYS A 21 -25.68 -24.57 8.71
N ALA A 22 -24.43 -24.72 9.21
CA ALA A 22 -23.79 -23.69 10.03
C ALA A 22 -23.54 -22.43 9.23
N VAL A 23 -22.92 -22.55 8.04
CA VAL A 23 -22.69 -21.43 7.12
C VAL A 23 -24.01 -20.74 6.74
N SER A 24 -25.04 -21.55 6.43
CA SER A 24 -26.39 -21.02 6.12
C SER A 24 -27.02 -20.24 7.28
N LYS A 25 -26.81 -20.68 8.54
CA LYS A 25 -27.29 -19.95 9.72
C LYS A 25 -26.56 -18.61 9.89
N TRP A 26 -25.25 -18.59 9.70
CA TRP A 26 -24.45 -17.37 9.77
C TRP A 26 -24.90 -16.33 8.74
N GLU A 27 -25.10 -16.77 7.49
CA GLU A 27 -25.56 -15.89 6.41
C GLU A 27 -26.98 -15.31 6.61
N ARG A 28 -27.83 -16.02 7.37
CA ARG A 28 -29.16 -15.56 7.73
C ARG A 28 -29.23 -14.76 9.02
N GLY A 29 -28.08 -14.56 9.70
CA GLY A 29 -28.03 -13.87 10.98
C GLY A 29 -28.67 -14.64 12.15
N ILE A 30 -28.92 -15.95 12.01
CA ILE A 30 -29.53 -16.80 13.05
C ILE A 30 -28.47 -17.29 14.07
N GLY A 31 -27.19 -17.07 13.75
CA GLY A 31 -26.05 -17.37 14.61
C GLY A 31 -24.79 -16.74 14.05
N LEU A 32 -23.78 -16.59 14.88
CA LEU A 32 -22.46 -16.11 14.49
C LEU A 32 -21.47 -17.26 14.43
N PRO A 33 -20.44 -17.21 13.57
CA PRO A 33 -19.30 -18.11 13.66
C PRO A 33 -18.62 -17.98 15.03
N ASP A 34 -18.06 -19.06 15.53
CA ASP A 34 -17.15 -18.98 16.68
C ASP A 34 -15.92 -18.18 16.30
N ILE A 35 -15.36 -17.42 17.25
CA ILE A 35 -14.23 -16.54 17.03
C ILE A 35 -13.00 -17.29 16.46
N SER A 36 -12.86 -18.57 16.74
CA SER A 36 -11.80 -19.43 16.21
C SER A 36 -11.84 -19.58 14.68
N TYR A 37 -12.98 -19.33 14.04
CA TYR A 37 -13.11 -19.37 12.59
C TYR A 37 -12.82 -18.04 11.91
N PHE A 38 -12.77 -16.92 12.65
CA PHE A 38 -12.62 -15.60 12.04
C PHE A 38 -11.35 -15.43 11.23
N GLY A 39 -10.21 -15.93 11.73
CA GLY A 39 -8.95 -15.90 10.98
C GLY A 39 -9.01 -16.69 9.66
N LYS A 40 -9.59 -17.90 9.69
CA LYS A 40 -9.76 -18.71 8.48
C LYS A 40 -10.78 -18.09 7.52
N LEU A 41 -11.87 -17.52 8.05
CA LEU A 41 -12.87 -16.82 7.26
C LEU A 41 -12.28 -15.58 6.57
N ALA A 42 -11.45 -14.82 7.28
CA ALA A 42 -10.77 -13.66 6.74
C ALA A 42 -9.92 -14.05 5.52
N ILE A 43 -9.12 -15.09 5.64
CA ILE A 43 -8.29 -15.61 4.55
C ILE A 43 -9.15 -16.12 3.37
N LEU A 44 -10.16 -16.95 3.64
CA LEU A 44 -10.99 -17.57 2.60
C LEU A 44 -11.89 -16.56 1.87
N LEU A 45 -12.30 -15.50 2.56
CA LEU A 45 -13.19 -14.47 2.01
C LEU A 45 -12.44 -13.23 1.52
N ASP A 46 -11.10 -13.28 1.54
CA ASP A 46 -10.21 -12.18 1.17
C ASP A 46 -10.61 -10.87 1.87
N THR A 47 -10.62 -10.92 3.20
CA THR A 47 -11.01 -9.80 4.07
C THR A 47 -10.23 -9.88 5.38
N ASP A 48 -10.41 -8.92 6.26
CA ASP A 48 -9.85 -8.94 7.62
C ASP A 48 -10.93 -9.27 8.66
N THR A 49 -10.48 -9.58 9.88
CA THR A 49 -11.38 -9.96 10.98
C THR A 49 -12.26 -8.82 11.44
N ASP A 50 -11.79 -7.58 11.37
CA ASP A 50 -12.55 -6.40 11.77
C ASP A 50 -13.70 -6.14 10.78
N SER A 51 -13.45 -6.30 9.48
CA SER A 51 -14.48 -6.25 8.41
C SER A 51 -15.52 -7.36 8.55
N LEU A 52 -15.10 -8.55 9.01
CA LEU A 52 -16.05 -9.64 9.30
C LEU A 52 -16.94 -9.32 10.50
N LEU A 53 -16.41 -8.61 11.50
CA LEU A 53 -17.14 -8.22 12.72
C LEU A 53 -18.05 -7.02 12.52
N SER A 54 -17.58 -6.00 11.79
CA SER A 54 -18.36 -4.79 11.50
C SER A 54 -19.44 -5.01 10.45
N GLY A 55 -19.27 -6.04 9.62
CA GLY A 55 -20.11 -6.24 8.43
C GLY A 55 -19.74 -5.35 7.25
N ASP A 56 -18.74 -4.51 7.41
CA ASP A 56 -18.23 -3.64 6.35
C ASP A 56 -17.34 -4.43 5.40
N VAL A 57 -17.81 -4.62 4.18
CA VAL A 57 -17.01 -5.31 3.16
C VAL A 57 -16.09 -4.30 2.52
N ILE A 58 -14.81 -4.33 2.87
CA ILE A 58 -13.80 -3.60 2.12
C ILE A 58 -13.72 -4.24 0.75
N HIS A 59 -14.14 -3.47 -0.26
CA HIS A 59 -14.18 -3.93 -1.65
C HIS A 59 -12.77 -3.88 -2.25
N HIS A 60 -12.03 -4.98 -2.19
CA HIS A 60 -10.67 -5.07 -2.77
C HIS A 60 -10.64 -5.17 -4.30
N ASP A 61 -11.79 -5.35 -4.98
CA ASP A 61 -11.71 -6.03 -6.27
C ASP A 61 -11.95 -5.20 -7.54
N LYS A 62 -12.51 -4.01 -7.49
CA LYS A 62 -12.79 -3.24 -8.74
C LYS A 62 -12.72 -1.73 -8.61
N GLY A 63 -12.28 -1.19 -7.50
CA GLY A 63 -12.37 0.24 -7.25
C GLY A 63 -11.05 0.96 -6.99
N TRP A 64 -9.90 0.27 -6.91
CA TRP A 64 -8.64 0.88 -6.53
C TRP A 64 -7.50 0.56 -7.50
N GLY A 65 -6.84 1.62 -8.01
CA GLY A 65 -5.59 1.53 -8.74
C GLY A 65 -4.44 2.15 -7.94
N GLY A 66 -3.22 1.88 -8.36
CA GLY A 66 -2.00 2.42 -7.77
C GLY A 66 -1.33 3.45 -8.66
N LEU A 67 -0.84 4.52 -8.08
CA LEU A 67 0.08 5.46 -8.72
C LEU A 67 1.31 5.61 -7.83
N LEU A 68 2.49 5.31 -8.39
CA LEU A 68 3.78 5.60 -7.77
C LEU A 68 4.47 6.71 -8.57
N VAL A 69 4.77 7.84 -7.95
CA VAL A 69 5.49 8.95 -8.58
C VAL A 69 6.88 9.07 -7.99
N LEU A 70 7.89 8.82 -8.80
CA LEU A 70 9.30 8.97 -8.47
C LEU A 70 9.86 10.17 -9.22
N GLU A 71 9.92 11.31 -8.54
CA GLU A 71 10.54 12.51 -9.05
C GLU A 71 12.07 12.37 -9.12
N ASP A 72 12.73 13.16 -9.93
CA ASP A 72 14.19 13.13 -10.01
C ASP A 72 14.83 13.52 -8.67
N ASN A 73 15.93 12.87 -8.36
CA ASN A 73 16.64 13.09 -7.11
C ASN A 73 18.07 13.58 -7.40
N PRO A 74 18.54 14.65 -6.77
CA PRO A 74 19.86 15.24 -7.04
C PRO A 74 21.03 14.32 -6.70
N PHE A 75 20.82 13.33 -5.85
CA PHE A 75 21.83 12.31 -5.49
C PHE A 75 21.74 11.05 -6.37
N GLY A 76 20.84 11.03 -7.37
CA GLY A 76 20.65 9.88 -8.25
C GLY A 76 19.98 8.68 -7.57
N LEU A 77 19.32 8.90 -6.44
CA LEU A 77 18.53 7.86 -5.76
C LEU A 77 17.25 7.60 -6.55
N GLY A 78 17.06 6.40 -7.04
CA GLY A 78 15.96 6.00 -7.91
C GLY A 78 15.35 4.65 -7.53
N ALA A 79 14.46 4.14 -8.35
CA ALA A 79 13.76 2.86 -8.18
C ALA A 79 14.73 1.70 -7.91
N SER A 80 15.87 1.67 -8.62
CA SER A 80 16.90 0.65 -8.54
C SER A 80 17.86 0.78 -7.36
N THR A 81 17.78 1.87 -6.58
CA THR A 81 18.64 2.10 -5.42
C THR A 81 18.48 0.97 -4.40
N MET A 82 19.58 0.33 -4.04
CA MET A 82 19.55 -0.77 -3.05
C MET A 82 19.30 -0.27 -1.65
N VAL A 83 18.29 -0.86 -0.99
CA VAL A 83 17.99 -0.69 0.43
C VAL A 83 18.16 -2.04 1.09
N TYR A 84 19.30 -2.28 1.69
CA TYR A 84 19.75 -3.53 2.29
C TYR A 84 19.81 -4.69 1.28
N ASP A 85 18.74 -5.49 1.14
CA ASP A 85 18.73 -6.76 0.39
C ASP A 85 18.00 -6.69 -0.95
N LYS A 86 17.36 -5.56 -1.28
CA LYS A 86 16.60 -5.38 -2.53
C LYS A 86 16.46 -3.92 -2.93
N PRO A 87 16.12 -3.66 -4.20
CA PRO A 87 15.87 -2.30 -4.68
C PRO A 87 14.71 -1.61 -3.93
N MET A 88 14.80 -0.30 -3.78
CA MET A 88 13.82 0.53 -3.07
C MET A 88 12.39 0.34 -3.59
N VAL A 89 12.21 0.21 -4.90
CA VAL A 89 10.90 0.03 -5.51
C VAL A 89 10.14 -1.20 -4.98
N TYR A 90 10.83 -2.25 -4.52
CA TYR A 90 10.19 -3.42 -3.92
C TYR A 90 9.40 -3.05 -2.66
N TYR A 91 9.95 -2.13 -1.83
CA TYR A 91 9.25 -1.63 -0.64
C TYR A 91 8.01 -0.84 -1.03
N LEU A 92 8.12 0.03 -2.04
CA LEU A 92 7.02 0.87 -2.51
C LEU A 92 5.92 0.08 -3.21
N LEU A 93 6.27 -0.91 -4.06
CA LEU A 93 5.30 -1.83 -4.66
C LEU A 93 4.60 -2.70 -3.61
N GLY A 94 5.32 -3.03 -2.54
CA GLY A 94 4.76 -3.76 -1.41
C GLY A 94 3.51 -3.11 -0.83
N TYR A 95 3.42 -1.79 -0.80
CA TYR A 95 2.24 -1.07 -0.29
C TYR A 95 0.98 -1.38 -1.10
N PHE A 96 1.08 -1.38 -2.42
CA PHE A 96 -0.05 -1.68 -3.30
C PHE A 96 -0.47 -3.15 -3.19
N LEU A 97 0.52 -4.05 -3.14
CA LEU A 97 0.27 -5.48 -3.01
C LEU A 97 -0.35 -5.84 -1.67
N LEU A 98 0.04 -5.18 -0.57
CA LEU A 98 -0.55 -5.39 0.76
C LEU A 98 -2.07 -5.18 0.78
N VAL A 99 -2.59 -4.30 -0.04
CA VAL A 99 -4.03 -4.01 -0.14
C VAL A 99 -4.69 -4.60 -1.38
N GLY A 100 -3.99 -5.43 -2.13
CA GLY A 100 -4.54 -6.17 -3.25
C GLY A 100 -4.75 -5.35 -4.52
N ILE A 101 -4.08 -4.20 -4.66
CA ILE A 101 -4.13 -3.40 -5.89
C ILE A 101 -3.40 -4.15 -7.00
N LYS A 102 -4.11 -4.38 -8.12
CA LYS A 102 -3.62 -5.18 -9.26
C LYS A 102 -3.22 -4.35 -10.48
N GLU A 103 -3.49 -3.07 -10.48
CA GLU A 103 -3.12 -2.16 -11.58
C GLU A 103 -2.36 -0.98 -10.99
N VAL A 104 -1.09 -0.83 -11.38
CA VAL A 104 -0.20 0.20 -10.85
C VAL A 104 0.50 0.91 -11.99
N CYS A 105 0.43 2.23 -11.99
CA CYS A 105 1.21 3.09 -12.88
C CYS A 105 2.43 3.63 -12.11
N ILE A 106 3.62 3.52 -12.67
CA ILE A 106 4.87 4.05 -12.12
C ILE A 106 5.34 5.19 -13.01
N ALA A 107 5.31 6.39 -12.45
CA ALA A 107 5.79 7.61 -13.10
C ALA A 107 7.23 7.90 -12.67
N CYS A 108 8.16 7.86 -13.61
CA CYS A 108 9.58 8.10 -13.36
C CYS A 108 10.29 8.54 -14.64
N ASN A 109 11.56 8.90 -14.55
CA ASN A 109 12.34 9.25 -15.74
C ASN A 109 12.61 8.04 -16.64
N THR A 110 13.01 8.28 -17.89
CA THR A 110 13.18 7.24 -18.93
C THR A 110 14.15 6.15 -18.50
N ARG A 111 15.25 6.50 -17.84
CA ARG A 111 16.26 5.53 -17.39
C ARG A 111 15.69 4.54 -16.38
N GLU A 112 14.89 5.04 -15.44
CA GLU A 112 14.22 4.20 -14.45
C GLU A 112 13.13 3.35 -15.10
N GLN A 113 12.39 3.86 -16.08
CA GLN A 113 11.40 3.08 -16.84
C GLN A 113 12.03 1.88 -17.53
N GLU A 114 13.17 2.08 -18.19
CA GLU A 114 13.91 0.99 -18.86
C GLU A 114 14.34 -0.08 -17.86
N TRP A 115 14.86 0.33 -16.70
CA TRP A 115 15.27 -0.60 -15.67
C TRP A 115 14.07 -1.36 -15.07
N LEU A 116 12.99 -0.66 -14.76
CA LEU A 116 11.75 -1.25 -14.19
C LEU A 116 11.11 -2.24 -15.17
N ALA A 117 11.06 -1.90 -16.45
CA ALA A 117 10.56 -2.78 -17.50
C ALA A 117 11.43 -4.05 -17.64
N GLY A 118 12.75 -3.93 -17.45
CA GLY A 118 13.68 -5.06 -17.42
C GLY A 118 13.49 -5.96 -16.20
N GLU A 119 13.22 -5.39 -15.02
CA GLU A 119 13.07 -6.12 -13.75
C GLU A 119 11.70 -6.79 -13.62
N PHE A 120 10.62 -6.09 -13.95
CA PHE A 120 9.24 -6.52 -13.68
C PHE A 120 8.41 -6.81 -14.93
N GLY A 121 8.87 -6.40 -16.14
CA GLY A 121 8.08 -6.50 -17.36
C GLY A 121 6.77 -5.71 -17.24
N ASP A 122 5.67 -6.34 -17.57
CA ASP A 122 4.31 -5.82 -17.42
C ASP A 122 3.67 -6.13 -16.05
N GLY A 123 4.42 -6.72 -15.13
CA GLY A 123 3.95 -7.10 -13.80
C GLY A 123 3.20 -8.43 -13.73
N SER A 124 2.94 -9.09 -14.85
CA SER A 124 2.17 -10.36 -14.90
C SER A 124 2.78 -11.45 -14.03
N ALA A 125 4.11 -11.48 -13.91
CA ALA A 125 4.80 -12.41 -13.04
C ALA A 125 4.47 -12.23 -11.54
N LEU A 126 4.00 -11.07 -11.11
CA LEU A 126 3.52 -10.78 -9.75
C LEU A 126 1.98 -10.82 -9.66
N GLY A 127 1.29 -11.20 -10.73
CA GLY A 127 -0.17 -11.22 -10.80
C GLY A 127 -0.80 -9.83 -10.82
N ILE A 128 -0.06 -8.80 -11.24
CA ILE A 128 -0.50 -7.41 -11.37
C ILE A 128 -0.25 -6.91 -12.79
N ARG A 129 -0.76 -5.72 -13.11
CA ARG A 129 -0.43 -4.97 -14.33
C ARG A 129 0.37 -3.73 -13.96
N LEU A 130 1.56 -3.59 -14.53
CA LEU A 130 2.42 -2.43 -14.37
C LEU A 130 2.41 -1.60 -15.67
N HIS A 131 2.22 -0.31 -15.49
CA HIS A 131 2.34 0.69 -16.54
C HIS A 131 3.45 1.67 -16.17
N TYR A 132 4.19 2.15 -17.15
CA TYR A 132 5.29 3.09 -16.94
C TYR A 132 5.04 4.36 -17.73
N CYS A 133 5.26 5.50 -17.10
CA CYS A 133 5.14 6.81 -17.76
C CYS A 133 6.21 7.80 -17.29
N GLY A 134 6.35 8.92 -17.99
CA GLY A 134 7.19 10.01 -17.51
C GLY A 134 6.62 10.70 -16.27
N ASN A 135 7.47 11.37 -15.51
CA ASN A 135 7.14 12.00 -14.24
C ASN A 135 6.83 13.50 -14.33
N THR A 136 6.52 14.01 -15.52
CA THR A 136 5.96 15.37 -15.64
C THR A 136 4.47 15.38 -15.29
N PRO A 137 3.91 16.48 -14.76
CA PRO A 137 2.50 16.58 -14.41
C PRO A 137 1.56 16.12 -15.53
N GLN A 138 1.78 16.57 -16.76
CA GLN A 138 0.95 16.21 -17.91
C GLN A 138 1.02 14.70 -18.25
N GLN A 139 2.21 14.12 -18.16
CA GLN A 139 2.38 12.68 -18.40
C GLN A 139 1.69 11.85 -17.32
N VAL A 140 1.79 12.27 -16.06
CA VAL A 140 1.11 11.59 -14.94
C VAL A 140 -0.41 11.70 -15.07
N GLN A 141 -0.96 12.89 -15.37
CA GLN A 141 -2.39 13.04 -15.61
C GLN A 141 -2.89 12.16 -16.76
N THR A 142 -2.16 12.16 -17.88
CA THR A 142 -2.47 11.30 -19.03
C THR A 142 -2.44 9.82 -18.64
N ALA A 143 -1.48 9.41 -17.83
CA ALA A 143 -1.36 8.03 -17.37
C ALA A 143 -2.49 7.63 -16.42
N VAL A 144 -2.91 8.51 -15.51
CA VAL A 144 -4.09 8.31 -14.65
C VAL A 144 -5.33 8.06 -15.50
N ASP A 145 -5.56 8.88 -16.53
CA ASP A 145 -6.72 8.73 -17.43
C ASP A 145 -6.64 7.45 -18.30
N THR A 146 -5.43 7.05 -18.72
CA THR A 146 -5.24 5.97 -19.68
C THR A 146 -5.17 4.60 -19.02
N TYR A 147 -4.47 4.50 -17.90
CA TYR A 147 -4.09 3.22 -17.31
C TYR A 147 -4.88 2.86 -16.06
N LEU A 148 -5.38 3.82 -15.28
CA LEU A 148 -6.16 3.50 -14.10
C LEU A 148 -7.64 3.33 -14.47
N SER A 149 -8.07 2.08 -14.62
CA SER A 149 -9.45 1.72 -14.99
C SER A 149 -10.44 1.74 -13.81
N CYS A 150 -9.97 2.08 -12.62
CA CYS A 150 -10.71 2.08 -11.36
C CYS A 150 -11.25 3.47 -11.00
N ASP A 151 -12.23 3.52 -10.09
CA ASP A 151 -12.84 4.78 -9.63
C ASP A 151 -12.03 5.46 -8.52
N ASN A 152 -11.18 4.71 -7.83
CA ASN A 152 -10.37 5.19 -6.71
C ASN A 152 -8.91 4.81 -6.88
N ALA A 153 -8.03 5.57 -6.24
CA ALA A 153 -6.60 5.36 -6.32
C ALA A 153 -5.90 5.54 -4.97
N MET A 154 -4.90 4.70 -4.75
CA MET A 154 -3.84 4.91 -3.78
C MET A 154 -2.63 5.47 -4.54
N ALA A 155 -2.16 6.64 -4.14
CA ALA A 155 -0.99 7.26 -4.74
C ALA A 155 0.13 7.41 -3.73
N VAL A 156 1.35 7.08 -4.13
CA VAL A 156 2.59 7.22 -3.34
C VAL A 156 3.48 8.22 -4.06
N PHE A 157 3.85 9.29 -3.40
CA PHE A 157 4.69 10.35 -3.94
C PHE A 157 6.07 10.31 -3.27
N GLY A 158 7.11 10.20 -4.08
CA GLY A 158 8.49 10.16 -3.61
C GLY A 158 8.93 8.79 -3.07
N ARG A 159 10.06 8.82 -2.36
CA ARG A 159 10.80 7.63 -1.88
C ARG A 159 10.55 7.40 -0.39
N CYS A 160 9.29 7.24 -0.02
CA CYS A 160 8.88 7.16 1.38
C CYS A 160 8.88 5.71 1.85
N PHE A 161 9.83 5.34 2.71
CA PHE A 161 9.80 4.06 3.40
C PHE A 161 8.93 4.19 4.65
N VAL A 162 7.85 3.41 4.70
CA VAL A 162 6.96 3.32 5.86
C VAL A 162 6.87 1.87 6.31
N TYR A 163 7.08 1.62 7.59
CA TYR A 163 6.98 0.28 8.14
C TYR A 163 6.50 0.30 9.60
N GLY A 164 5.73 -0.71 9.96
CA GLY A 164 5.24 -0.97 11.30
C GLY A 164 4.30 -2.17 11.32
N VAL A 165 3.80 -2.51 12.49
CA VAL A 165 2.88 -3.64 12.67
C VAL A 165 1.55 -3.32 11.97
N ASP A 166 1.09 -4.26 11.12
CA ASP A 166 -0.24 -4.20 10.49
C ASP A 166 -0.48 -2.97 9.59
N MET A 167 0.50 -2.63 8.73
CA MET A 167 0.34 -1.56 7.72
C MET A 167 -0.89 -1.76 6.83
N THR A 168 -1.24 -3.02 6.55
CA THR A 168 -2.42 -3.38 5.77
C THR A 168 -3.69 -2.75 6.32
N ARG A 169 -3.88 -2.79 7.63
CA ARG A 169 -5.07 -2.25 8.31
C ARG A 169 -5.21 -0.73 8.10
N PHE A 170 -4.12 0.01 8.21
CA PHE A 170 -4.16 1.47 8.03
C PHE A 170 -4.49 1.85 6.58
N PHE A 171 -3.89 1.17 5.63
CA PHE A 171 -4.23 1.37 4.21
C PHE A 171 -5.70 1.02 3.94
N GLN A 172 -6.18 -0.09 4.46
CA GLN A 172 -7.58 -0.49 4.31
C GLN A 172 -8.55 0.52 4.91
N ARG A 173 -8.26 1.06 6.11
CA ARG A 173 -9.08 2.10 6.73
C ARG A 173 -9.13 3.37 5.88
N ALA A 174 -7.99 3.79 5.31
CA ALA A 174 -7.96 4.91 4.39
C ALA A 174 -8.78 4.65 3.11
N MET A 175 -8.88 3.39 2.68
CA MET A 175 -9.65 2.97 1.49
C MET A 175 -11.15 2.84 1.71
N ILE A 176 -11.65 2.81 2.95
CA ILE A 176 -13.09 2.69 3.24
C ILE A 176 -13.86 3.91 2.74
N ASN A 177 -13.32 5.09 2.93
CA ASN A 177 -13.99 6.35 2.64
C ASN A 177 -13.61 6.85 1.24
N ARG A 178 -14.49 6.61 0.27
CA ARG A 178 -14.24 6.87 -1.16
C ARG A 178 -14.62 8.27 -1.65
N ASP A 179 -15.37 9.01 -0.84
CA ASP A 179 -15.92 10.33 -1.13
C ASP A 179 -15.06 11.49 -0.63
N ARG A 180 -13.85 11.19 -0.14
CA ARG A 180 -12.93 12.16 0.45
C ARG A 180 -11.47 11.82 0.09
N MET A 181 -10.59 12.77 0.31
CA MET A 181 -9.15 12.53 0.33
C MET A 181 -8.72 12.05 1.72
N THR A 182 -7.84 11.07 1.77
CA THR A 182 -7.23 10.61 3.03
C THR A 182 -5.72 10.47 2.83
N ILE A 183 -4.94 11.05 3.74
CA ILE A 183 -3.49 10.86 3.83
C ILE A 183 -3.14 10.06 5.08
N LEU A 184 -1.93 9.57 5.16
CA LEU A 184 -1.39 9.03 6.41
C LEU A 184 -0.64 10.11 7.16
N SER A 185 -0.61 10.01 8.48
CA SER A 185 0.22 10.88 9.32
C SER A 185 0.86 10.12 10.47
N LEU A 186 2.00 10.64 10.93
CA LEU A 186 2.78 10.06 12.00
C LEU A 186 3.14 11.13 13.04
N PRO A 187 3.00 10.85 14.35
CA PRO A 187 3.50 11.75 15.39
C PRO A 187 5.02 11.72 15.42
N LYS A 188 5.65 12.87 15.24
CA LYS A 188 7.11 13.06 15.35
C LYS A 188 7.42 14.17 16.36
N LYS A 189 8.54 14.06 17.06
CA LYS A 189 9.17 15.24 17.69
C LYS A 189 9.84 16.04 16.57
N MET A 190 9.55 17.33 16.55
CA MET A 190 10.05 18.24 15.51
C MET A 190 11.54 18.05 15.19
N ASN A 191 11.83 17.94 13.90
CA ASN A 191 13.07 18.36 13.24
C ASN A 191 12.85 18.31 11.72
N GLY A 192 12.04 19.20 11.15
CA GLY A 192 11.85 19.22 9.69
C GLY A 192 11.31 20.57 9.20
N ASP A 193 11.61 20.87 7.96
CA ASP A 193 11.19 22.11 7.28
C ASP A 193 9.69 22.15 6.92
N LYS A 194 8.96 21.05 7.15
CA LYS A 194 7.52 20.95 6.85
C LYS A 194 6.70 21.35 8.09
N PRO A 195 5.65 22.18 7.91
CA PRO A 195 4.74 22.48 9.01
C PRO A 195 3.96 21.21 9.42
N PRO A 196 3.66 21.07 10.72
CA PRO A 196 2.81 19.97 11.17
C PRO A 196 1.38 20.14 10.68
N ILE A 197 0.70 19.02 10.42
CA ILE A 197 -0.73 19.02 10.12
C ILE A 197 -1.56 19.10 11.40
N ARG A 198 -2.74 19.70 11.31
CA ARG A 198 -3.75 19.76 12.38
C ARG A 198 -5.04 19.12 11.89
N PHE A 199 -5.76 18.45 12.76
CA PHE A 199 -7.02 17.77 12.44
C PHE A 199 -7.96 17.79 13.64
N ASP A 200 -9.26 17.70 13.37
CA ASP A 200 -10.32 17.62 14.37
C ASP A 200 -10.49 16.19 14.96
N ASP A 201 -11.46 16.00 15.86
CA ASP A 201 -11.77 14.71 16.47
C ASP A 201 -12.20 13.64 15.44
N ASN A 202 -12.72 14.06 14.28
CA ASN A 202 -13.12 13.19 13.18
C ASN A 202 -11.96 12.90 12.22
N ARG A 203 -10.74 13.36 12.54
CA ARG A 203 -9.54 13.23 11.70
C ARG A 203 -9.58 14.06 10.40
N LYS A 204 -10.49 15.02 10.28
CA LYS A 204 -10.49 15.99 9.19
C LYS A 204 -9.37 17.01 9.40
N ILE A 205 -8.56 17.23 8.37
CA ILE A 205 -7.48 18.24 8.43
C ILE A 205 -8.11 19.63 8.39
N VAL A 206 -7.69 20.48 9.32
CA VAL A 206 -8.17 21.85 9.50
C VAL A 206 -7.04 22.85 9.29
N ASN A 207 -7.38 24.07 8.90
CA ASN A 207 -6.40 25.13 8.75
C ASN A 207 -5.83 25.56 10.12
N GLN A 208 -4.61 26.07 10.15
CA GLN A 208 -3.85 26.40 11.38
C GLN A 208 -4.53 27.49 12.26
N GLU A 209 -5.54 28.18 11.75
CA GLU A 209 -6.25 29.26 12.47
C GLU A 209 -7.47 28.77 13.26
N GLU A 210 -7.92 27.51 13.08
CA GLU A 210 -9.02 26.92 13.81
C GLU A 210 -8.53 26.32 15.15
N GLU A 211 -9.39 26.30 16.18
CA GLU A 211 -9.06 25.88 17.56
C GLU A 211 -8.25 24.59 17.62
N MET A 212 -7.04 24.73 18.18
CA MET A 212 -6.08 23.64 18.26
C MET A 212 -6.46 22.67 19.37
N LEU A 213 -6.65 21.40 19.05
CA LEU A 213 -6.44 20.33 20.02
C LEU A 213 -4.98 20.42 20.52
N GLN A 214 -4.81 20.68 21.81
CA GLN A 214 -3.49 20.63 22.46
C GLN A 214 -2.99 19.19 22.47
N THR A 215 -2.31 18.79 21.39
CA THR A 215 -1.69 17.48 21.32
C THR A 215 -0.24 17.56 21.82
N GLN A 216 0.20 16.52 22.52
CA GLN A 216 1.57 16.41 23.04
C GLN A 216 2.62 16.23 21.91
N TYR A 217 2.17 15.96 20.68
CA TYR A 217 2.99 15.66 19.51
C TYR A 217 2.52 16.46 18.30
N ASP A 218 3.46 16.82 17.45
CA ASP A 218 3.18 17.31 16.11
C ASP A 218 3.01 16.12 15.17
N TYR A 219 2.06 16.23 14.23
CA TYR A 219 1.76 15.22 13.23
C TYR A 219 2.27 15.69 11.88
N TYR A 220 2.91 14.79 11.15
CA TYR A 220 3.45 15.08 9.83
C TYR A 220 2.85 14.14 8.81
N GLU A 221 2.54 14.68 7.65
CA GLU A 221 2.02 13.90 6.54
C GLU A 221 3.03 12.89 6.03
N ILE A 222 2.53 11.73 5.68
CA ILE A 222 3.23 10.73 4.88
C ILE A 222 2.68 10.88 3.46
N PRO A 223 3.52 10.99 2.42
CA PRO A 223 3.07 11.28 1.06
C PRO A 223 2.42 10.06 0.39
N ILE A 224 1.40 9.51 1.04
CA ILE A 224 0.53 8.42 0.56
C ILE A 224 -0.90 8.93 0.62
N LEU A 225 -1.52 9.09 -0.55
CA LEU A 225 -2.85 9.65 -0.73
C LEU A 225 -3.84 8.57 -1.19
N PHE A 226 -5.02 8.60 -0.62
CA PHE A 226 -6.17 7.78 -1.02
C PHE A 226 -7.31 8.72 -1.43
N CYS A 227 -7.81 8.59 -2.64
CA CYS A 227 -8.87 9.45 -3.16
C CYS A 227 -9.54 8.84 -4.39
N SER A 228 -10.57 9.50 -4.93
CA SER A 228 -11.10 9.13 -6.24
C SER A 228 -10.08 9.41 -7.34
N ARG A 229 -10.16 8.66 -8.44
CA ARG A 229 -9.30 8.86 -9.62
C ARG A 229 -9.39 10.29 -10.17
N ASP A 230 -10.58 10.87 -10.18
CA ASP A 230 -10.78 12.24 -10.67
C ASP A 230 -10.06 13.26 -9.79
N VAL A 231 -10.14 13.11 -8.47
CA VAL A 231 -9.36 13.91 -7.52
C VAL A 231 -7.86 13.70 -7.71
N LEU A 232 -7.41 12.44 -7.88
CA LEU A 232 -6.00 12.15 -8.14
C LEU A 232 -5.49 12.89 -9.37
N ARG A 233 -6.26 12.87 -10.46
CA ARG A 233 -5.92 13.59 -11.69
C ARG A 233 -5.72 15.08 -11.43
N GLU A 234 -6.59 15.69 -10.65
CA GLU A 234 -6.53 17.14 -10.35
C GLU A 234 -5.35 17.49 -9.42
N VAL A 235 -5.02 16.67 -8.42
CA VAL A 235 -3.84 16.93 -7.56
C VAL A 235 -2.52 16.66 -8.28
N CYS A 236 -2.50 15.92 -9.37
CA CYS A 236 -1.31 15.70 -10.20
C CYS A 236 -1.07 16.81 -11.26
N CYS A 237 -1.64 17.99 -11.09
CA CYS A 237 -1.49 19.11 -12.03
C CYS A 237 -0.15 19.85 -11.94
N GLY A 238 0.67 19.53 -10.97
CA GLY A 238 1.94 20.19 -10.66
C GLY A 238 1.80 21.36 -9.68
N ASP A 239 2.71 21.43 -8.73
CA ASP A 239 2.79 22.56 -7.79
C ASP A 239 3.75 23.61 -8.34
N PRO A 240 3.25 24.81 -8.70
CA PRO A 240 4.09 25.87 -9.25
C PRO A 240 5.14 26.39 -8.26
N ARG A 241 4.99 26.11 -6.95
CA ARG A 241 5.93 26.53 -5.90
C ARG A 241 7.12 25.59 -5.77
N THR A 242 6.88 24.29 -5.92
CA THR A 242 7.88 23.23 -5.71
C THR A 242 8.38 22.64 -7.02
N GLY A 243 7.61 22.79 -8.12
CA GLY A 243 7.85 22.10 -9.39
C GLY A 243 7.51 20.61 -9.37
N GLY A 244 7.05 20.08 -8.24
CA GLY A 244 6.66 18.69 -8.09
C GLY A 244 5.31 18.37 -8.75
N VAL A 245 5.02 17.07 -8.89
CA VAL A 245 3.77 16.59 -9.51
C VAL A 245 2.56 16.84 -8.61
N LEU A 246 2.72 16.64 -7.31
CA LEU A 246 1.63 16.75 -6.33
C LEU A 246 1.32 18.20 -5.97
N ASN A 247 0.07 18.60 -6.16
CA ASN A 247 -0.45 19.91 -5.76
C ASN A 247 -1.75 19.78 -4.94
N MET A 248 -1.63 19.63 -3.63
CA MET A 248 -2.78 19.57 -2.71
C MET A 248 -3.54 20.90 -2.58
N SER A 249 -2.98 21.99 -3.12
CA SER A 249 -3.61 23.33 -3.15
C SER A 249 -4.29 23.63 -4.48
N ALA A 250 -4.43 22.63 -5.37
CA ALA A 250 -5.09 22.83 -6.66
C ALA A 250 -6.54 23.32 -6.45
N PRO A 251 -7.01 24.33 -7.20
CA PRO A 251 -8.37 24.89 -7.02
C PRO A 251 -9.47 23.84 -7.13
N ALA A 252 -9.30 22.86 -8.00
CA ALA A 252 -10.30 21.80 -8.23
C ALA A 252 -10.50 20.85 -7.03
N VAL A 253 -9.60 20.86 -6.04
CA VAL A 253 -9.68 19.96 -4.87
C VAL A 253 -9.84 20.70 -3.55
N GLN A 254 -9.95 22.03 -3.55
CA GLN A 254 -10.09 22.82 -2.31
C GLN A 254 -11.36 22.49 -1.53
N ASP A 255 -12.43 22.12 -2.22
CA ASP A 255 -13.70 21.75 -1.59
C ASP A 255 -13.78 20.25 -1.22
N VAL A 256 -12.78 19.44 -1.60
CA VAL A 256 -12.76 18.02 -1.25
C VAL A 256 -12.21 17.87 0.16
N PRO A 257 -12.99 17.29 1.09
CA PRO A 257 -12.54 17.14 2.48
C PRO A 257 -11.29 16.27 2.58
N LEU A 258 -10.26 16.76 3.26
CA LEU A 258 -9.01 16.05 3.50
C LEU A 258 -8.99 15.49 4.93
N TYR A 259 -8.74 14.22 5.06
CA TYR A 259 -8.68 13.49 6.33
C TYR A 259 -7.31 12.84 6.52
N THR A 260 -7.02 12.42 7.73
CA THR A 260 -5.80 11.66 8.02
C THR A 260 -6.09 10.37 8.77
N GLU A 261 -5.42 9.29 8.35
CA GLU A 261 -5.24 8.09 9.19
C GLU A 261 -3.93 8.22 9.94
N VAL A 262 -4.02 8.26 11.26
CA VAL A 262 -2.86 8.46 12.13
C VAL A 262 -2.23 7.13 12.46
N LEU A 263 -0.95 6.98 12.09
CA LEU A 263 -0.14 5.85 12.52
C LEU A 263 0.28 6.04 13.97
N ASP A 264 0.18 4.99 14.77
CA ASP A 264 0.52 5.01 16.17
C ASP A 264 2.05 4.93 16.43
N ARG A 265 2.45 4.88 17.68
CA ARG A 265 3.84 4.64 18.08
C ARG A 265 4.31 3.26 17.60
N GLY A 266 5.56 3.17 17.16
CA GLY A 266 6.14 1.94 16.65
C GLY A 266 6.14 1.84 15.12
N TYR A 267 5.58 2.85 14.44
CA TYR A 267 5.73 3.02 13.00
C TYR A 267 6.93 3.91 12.71
N VAL A 268 7.61 3.58 11.61
CA VAL A 268 8.77 4.32 11.12
C VAL A 268 8.43 4.86 9.73
N GLU A 269 8.74 6.12 9.50
CA GLU A 269 8.73 6.73 8.18
C GLU A 269 10.07 7.39 7.94
N ILE A 270 10.70 7.09 6.80
CA ILE A 270 11.97 7.68 6.37
C ILE A 270 11.83 8.05 4.89
N ALA A 271 11.96 9.35 4.60
CA ALA A 271 12.05 9.82 3.22
C ALA A 271 13.49 9.57 2.70
N ILE A 272 13.63 8.71 1.69
CA ILE A 272 14.95 8.30 1.15
C ILE A 272 15.39 9.32 0.08
N ASP A 273 15.60 10.56 0.50
CA ASP A 273 15.95 11.65 -0.39
C ASP A 273 17.44 12.01 -0.35
N THR A 274 18.18 11.51 0.63
CA THR A 274 19.62 11.76 0.83
C THR A 274 20.38 10.46 1.08
N PRO A 275 21.71 10.43 0.84
CA PRO A 275 22.55 9.28 1.18
C PRO A 275 22.50 8.91 2.66
N ASP A 276 22.38 9.87 3.58
CA ASP A 276 22.26 9.62 5.02
C ASP A 276 20.96 8.90 5.34
N ALA A 277 19.83 9.36 4.79
CA ALA A 277 18.54 8.70 4.94
C ALA A 277 18.54 7.29 4.34
N LEU A 278 19.24 7.07 3.21
CA LEU A 278 19.45 5.74 2.64
C LEU A 278 20.24 4.83 3.59
N ALA A 279 21.27 5.35 4.26
CA ALA A 279 22.03 4.60 5.24
C ALA A 279 21.15 4.23 6.47
N ASP A 280 20.36 5.18 6.95
CA ASP A 280 19.44 4.97 8.08
C ASP A 280 18.41 3.88 7.79
N VAL A 281 17.72 3.96 6.64
CA VAL A 281 16.72 2.95 6.27
C VAL A 281 17.35 1.59 6.02
N THR A 282 18.54 1.55 5.42
CA THR A 282 19.30 0.30 5.21
C THR A 282 19.66 -0.36 6.54
N GLY A 283 20.13 0.42 7.50
CA GLY A 283 20.43 -0.03 8.87
C GLY A 283 19.20 -0.54 9.61
N TYR A 284 18.10 0.19 9.52
CA TYR A 284 16.82 -0.18 10.11
C TYR A 284 16.29 -1.51 9.55
N VAL A 285 16.17 -1.62 8.22
CA VAL A 285 15.69 -2.84 7.55
C VAL A 285 16.55 -4.04 7.93
N ARG A 286 17.89 -3.90 7.86
CA ARG A 286 18.82 -4.95 8.25
C ARG A 286 18.59 -5.42 9.68
N THR A 287 18.41 -4.49 10.62
CA THR A 287 18.22 -4.80 12.04
C THR A 287 16.92 -5.55 12.27
N VAL A 288 15.82 -5.05 11.70
CA VAL A 288 14.50 -5.66 11.85
C VAL A 288 14.47 -7.06 11.21
N GLN A 289 14.92 -7.21 9.96
CA GLN A 289 14.92 -8.50 9.26
C GLN A 289 15.77 -9.55 9.98
N LYS A 290 16.94 -9.16 10.52
CA LYS A 290 17.78 -10.07 11.31
C LYS A 290 17.14 -10.46 12.64
N ALA A 291 16.41 -9.56 13.29
CA ALA A 291 15.76 -9.84 14.56
C ALA A 291 14.52 -10.72 14.41
N CYS A 292 13.73 -10.52 13.33
CA CYS A 292 12.46 -11.21 13.11
C CYS A 292 12.58 -12.46 12.22
N GLY A 293 13.68 -12.61 11.47
CA GLY A 293 13.84 -13.70 10.50
C GLY A 293 12.92 -13.60 9.28
N MET A 294 12.28 -12.44 9.07
CA MET A 294 11.34 -12.20 7.96
C MET A 294 11.85 -11.06 7.08
N THR A 295 11.59 -11.15 5.78
CA THR A 295 11.92 -10.10 4.82
C THR A 295 10.79 -9.05 4.78
N ILE A 296 11.13 -7.78 5.08
CA ILE A 296 10.20 -6.66 4.99
C ILE A 296 9.78 -6.47 3.52
N TYR A 297 8.47 -6.42 3.27
CA TYR A 297 7.90 -6.23 1.93
C TYR A 297 8.53 -7.15 0.86
N CYS A 298 8.55 -8.45 1.13
CA CYS A 298 8.82 -9.45 0.09
C CYS A 298 7.61 -9.49 -0.84
N ILE A 299 7.71 -8.82 -1.99
CA ILE A 299 6.57 -8.62 -2.89
C ILE A 299 6.05 -9.94 -3.47
N GLU A 300 6.91 -10.91 -3.71
CA GLU A 300 6.54 -12.23 -4.20
C GLU A 300 5.81 -13.03 -3.11
N GLU A 301 6.24 -12.93 -1.84
CA GLU A 301 5.52 -13.55 -0.72
C GLU A 301 4.14 -12.89 -0.54
N ILE A 302 4.05 -11.55 -0.60
CA ILE A 302 2.79 -10.83 -0.48
C ILE A 302 1.86 -11.25 -1.62
N ALA A 303 2.33 -11.28 -2.87
CA ALA A 303 1.56 -11.72 -4.02
C ALA A 303 1.04 -13.15 -3.87
N TRP A 304 1.88 -14.07 -3.39
CA TRP A 304 1.48 -15.45 -3.10
C TRP A 304 0.44 -15.54 -1.97
N ARG A 305 0.67 -14.88 -0.85
CA ARG A 305 -0.27 -14.87 0.28
C ARG A 305 -1.62 -14.26 -0.08
N ARG A 306 -1.63 -13.33 -1.04
CA ARG A 306 -2.83 -12.72 -1.61
C ARG A 306 -3.48 -13.55 -2.72
N GLY A 307 -2.92 -14.70 -3.08
CA GLY A 307 -3.43 -15.54 -4.16
C GLY A 307 -3.30 -14.93 -5.56
N MET A 308 -2.40 -13.97 -5.72
CA MET A 308 -2.11 -13.35 -7.02
C MET A 308 -1.21 -14.22 -7.87
N ILE A 309 -0.31 -14.97 -7.22
CA ILE A 309 0.57 -15.97 -7.84
C ILE A 309 0.46 -17.30 -7.10
N SER A 310 0.81 -18.37 -7.79
CA SER A 310 0.88 -19.72 -7.22
C SER A 310 2.16 -19.94 -6.40
N LEU A 311 2.19 -20.99 -5.58
CA LEU A 311 3.41 -21.40 -4.88
C LEU A 311 4.53 -21.81 -5.85
N GLU A 312 4.19 -22.41 -6.98
CA GLU A 312 5.17 -22.79 -8.01
C GLU A 312 5.85 -21.55 -8.62
N GLU A 313 5.08 -20.49 -8.87
CA GLU A 313 5.61 -19.21 -9.35
C GLU A 313 6.49 -18.56 -8.28
N LEU A 314 6.08 -18.54 -7.01
CA LEU A 314 6.91 -18.05 -5.90
C LEU A 314 8.26 -18.79 -5.83
N ILE A 315 8.25 -20.13 -5.90
CA ILE A 315 9.47 -20.94 -5.90
C ILE A 315 10.35 -20.63 -7.12
N ALA A 316 9.74 -20.41 -8.29
CA ALA A 316 10.48 -20.03 -9.50
C ALA A 316 11.20 -18.69 -9.32
N PHE A 317 10.59 -17.71 -8.65
CA PHE A 317 11.27 -16.47 -8.26
C PHE A 317 12.46 -16.73 -7.33
N GLY A 318 12.26 -17.51 -6.27
CA GLY A 318 13.34 -17.85 -5.33
C GLY A 318 14.52 -18.53 -6.01
N ARG A 319 14.26 -19.44 -6.94
CA ARG A 319 15.32 -20.14 -7.71
C ARG A 319 16.15 -19.21 -8.59
N ARG A 320 15.54 -18.18 -9.20
CA ARG A 320 16.25 -17.19 -10.01
C ARG A 320 17.20 -16.30 -9.18
N LYS A 321 16.93 -16.14 -7.90
CA LYS A 321 17.70 -15.30 -6.96
C LYS A 321 18.34 -16.14 -5.82
N ALA A 322 18.57 -17.45 -6.03
CA ALA A 322 19.00 -18.39 -4.99
C ALA A 322 20.38 -18.08 -4.37
N ASP A 323 21.21 -17.33 -5.06
CA ASP A 323 22.52 -16.85 -4.61
C ASP A 323 22.42 -15.66 -3.64
N THR A 324 21.26 -15.04 -3.51
CA THR A 324 20.98 -13.91 -2.60
C THR A 324 20.27 -14.36 -1.32
N ASP A 325 20.39 -13.57 -0.23
CA ASP A 325 19.63 -13.77 1.00
C ASP A 325 18.12 -13.68 0.74
N TYR A 326 17.71 -12.77 -0.13
CA TYR A 326 16.32 -12.59 -0.55
C TYR A 326 15.75 -13.84 -1.24
N GLY A 327 16.45 -14.39 -2.19
CA GLY A 327 16.02 -15.63 -2.87
C GLY A 327 16.00 -16.85 -1.94
N ARG A 328 16.97 -16.96 -1.03
CA ARG A 328 16.98 -18.02 0.02
C ARG A 328 15.79 -17.91 0.96
N TYR A 329 15.40 -16.69 1.33
CA TYR A 329 14.20 -16.44 2.11
C TYR A 329 12.94 -16.96 1.37
N ILE A 330 12.77 -16.60 0.09
CA ILE A 330 11.64 -17.09 -0.71
C ILE A 330 11.63 -18.63 -0.77
N LEU A 331 12.79 -19.27 -0.97
CA LEU A 331 12.89 -20.72 -1.03
C LEU A 331 12.60 -21.42 0.31
N SER A 332 12.67 -20.71 1.45
CA SER A 332 12.30 -21.28 2.74
C SER A 332 10.83 -21.68 2.84
N PHE A 333 9.96 -21.14 1.98
CA PHE A 333 8.55 -21.55 1.90
C PHE A 333 8.34 -22.93 1.25
N CYS A 334 9.33 -23.47 0.52
CA CYS A 334 9.25 -24.81 -0.08
C CYS A 334 9.06 -25.93 0.95
N GLY A 335 9.53 -25.75 2.19
CA GLY A 335 9.47 -26.76 3.25
C GLY A 335 8.25 -26.66 4.17
N GLN A 336 7.34 -25.70 3.94
CA GLN A 336 6.16 -25.48 4.81
C GLN A 336 4.89 -26.18 4.30
N THR A 337 4.98 -26.96 3.22
CA THR A 337 3.84 -27.64 2.55
C THR A 337 3.81 -29.14 2.75
N GLU A 338 4.53 -29.70 3.74
CA GLU A 338 4.38 -31.08 4.18
C GLU A 338 3.51 -31.23 5.44
#